data_47d6b1359276ec515a7906fa37de3d2b
#
_entry.id   47d6b1359276ec515a7906fa37de3d2b
#
_cell.length_a   1.000
_cell.length_b   1.000
_cell.length_c   1.000
_cell.angle_alpha   90.00
_cell.angle_beta   90.00
_cell.angle_gamma   90.00
#
_symmetry.space_group_name_H-M   'P 1'
#
loop_
_entity.id
_entity.type
_entity.pdbx_description
1 polymer ?
#
loop_
_entity_poly.entity_id
_entity_poly.type
_entity_poly.pdbx_seq_one_letter_code
_entity_poly.pdbx_strand_id
1 'polypeptide(L)'
;MAPPSGWADVSAGRGIATVTANAALDVTYRVERVGRGREHRVLRVDERPGGKGVNTAFVLRCLGEPVTATGLLGGDAAAPIRTGLADAGIEEAFVPIAGSTRRTVVILETHDSTATLFNEPGPQVTAEEWAALRAEVQRLAADVSVLTFSGSLPRGIGSDGYADLVSAALAAGSARVVVDTSGPAMLAAAAAGPDLMKPNSAELTAVTGTHDAAQGAAELRQGGAKAVVVSSGADGLVLTTGEFVLWARLTDPLVGNATGAGDAAVAAFARALARPGPDPLSDVEAARTMLAEAVAVSAAAVLSPVAGAVALDDVERLQPLVQVRSQ
;
A
#
# COMPACT_ATOMS: atom_id res chain seq x y z
N MET A 1 6.54 19.49 15.65
CA MET A 1 6.30 18.84 16.95
C MET A 1 7.29 17.69 17.03
N ALA A 2 8.12 17.62 18.06
CA ALA A 2 9.11 16.55 18.20
C ALA A 2 8.39 15.20 18.47
N PRO A 3 8.90 14.05 17.97
CA PRO A 3 8.33 12.75 18.26
C PRO A 3 8.41 12.42 19.75
N PRO A 4 7.46 11.67 20.31
CA PRO A 4 7.47 11.28 21.72
C PRO A 4 8.69 10.42 22.06
N SER A 5 9.20 10.59 23.29
CA SER A 5 10.44 9.98 23.83
C SER A 5 10.32 8.49 24.16
N GLY A 6 10.01 7.68 23.17
CA GLY A 6 9.93 6.21 23.28
C GLY A 6 10.14 5.51 21.94
N TRP A 7 10.23 6.29 20.88
CA TRP A 7 10.51 5.80 19.54
C TRP A 7 12.03 5.87 19.34
N ALA A 8 12.68 4.71 19.36
CA ALA A 8 14.11 4.60 19.18
C ALA A 8 14.54 5.34 17.90
N ASP A 9 15.67 6.03 17.99
CA ASP A 9 16.34 6.72 16.89
C ASP A 9 16.54 5.76 15.71
N VAL A 10 15.73 5.89 14.65
CA VAL A 10 15.67 4.97 13.49
C VAL A 10 16.77 5.30 12.47
N SER A 11 17.79 6.07 12.86
CA SER A 11 18.86 6.54 11.97
C SER A 11 19.86 5.46 11.50
N ALA A 12 19.67 4.17 11.82
CA ALA A 12 20.60 3.09 11.47
C ALA A 12 20.11 2.13 10.36
N GLY A 13 18.90 2.31 9.80
CA GLY A 13 18.36 1.45 8.74
C GLY A 13 18.43 2.12 7.36
N ARG A 14 18.69 1.33 6.31
CA ARG A 14 18.45 1.77 4.94
C ARG A 14 16.96 2.07 4.80
N GLY A 15 16.56 3.17 4.12
CA GLY A 15 15.17 3.63 3.97
C GLY A 15 14.21 2.59 3.37
N ILE A 16 12.97 3.02 3.15
CA ILE A 16 11.93 2.24 2.47
C ILE A 16 11.59 2.94 1.16
N ALA A 17 11.39 2.18 0.08
CA ALA A 17 10.86 2.75 -1.16
C ALA A 17 9.51 2.15 -1.52
N THR A 18 8.60 2.98 -2.07
CA THR A 18 7.28 2.56 -2.53
C THR A 18 7.15 2.75 -4.03
N VAL A 19 6.74 1.71 -4.74
CA VAL A 19 6.55 1.71 -6.19
C VAL A 19 5.07 1.74 -6.52
N THR A 20 4.65 2.78 -7.24
CA THR A 20 3.28 2.97 -7.75
C THR A 20 3.32 3.02 -9.28
N ALA A 21 3.21 1.86 -9.93
CA ALA A 21 3.31 1.77 -11.39
C ALA A 21 2.20 2.55 -12.12
N ASN A 22 1.03 2.72 -11.49
CA ASN A 22 -0.14 3.43 -12.02
C ASN A 22 -0.63 4.47 -11.01
N ALA A 23 0.21 5.45 -10.70
CA ALA A 23 -0.10 6.56 -9.80
C ALA A 23 -1.33 7.36 -10.27
N ALA A 24 -1.92 8.13 -9.39
CA ALA A 24 -3.08 8.96 -9.69
C ALA A 24 -2.99 10.34 -9.04
N LEU A 25 -3.66 11.31 -9.61
CA LEU A 25 -4.09 12.51 -8.89
C LEU A 25 -5.50 12.25 -8.35
N ASP A 26 -5.65 12.15 -7.04
CA ASP A 26 -6.95 11.99 -6.40
C ASP A 26 -7.62 13.36 -6.32
N VAL A 27 -8.78 13.51 -6.94
CA VAL A 27 -9.55 14.76 -7.03
C VAL A 27 -10.88 14.55 -6.32
N THR A 28 -11.12 15.25 -5.21
CA THR A 28 -12.38 15.18 -4.46
C THR A 28 -13.24 16.40 -4.75
N TYR A 29 -14.39 16.19 -5.37
CA TYR A 29 -15.44 17.19 -5.54
C TYR A 29 -16.45 17.07 -4.40
N ARG A 30 -16.55 18.11 -3.58
CA ARG A 30 -17.63 18.20 -2.57
C ARG A 30 -18.84 18.86 -3.20
N VAL A 31 -19.96 18.15 -3.15
CA VAL A 31 -21.26 18.62 -3.64
C VAL A 31 -22.32 18.45 -2.54
N GLU A 32 -23.42 19.16 -2.59
CA GLU A 32 -24.50 18.99 -1.63
C GLU A 32 -25.15 17.61 -1.76
N ARG A 33 -25.58 17.26 -2.97
CA ARG A 33 -26.20 15.98 -3.34
C ARG A 33 -26.03 15.71 -4.82
N VAL A 34 -25.85 14.44 -5.22
CA VAL A 34 -25.81 14.03 -6.64
C VAL A 34 -27.22 13.62 -7.10
N GLY A 35 -27.62 14.12 -8.24
CA GLY A 35 -28.86 13.74 -8.92
C GLY A 35 -28.57 13.44 -10.39
N ARG A 36 -29.03 12.30 -10.90
CA ARG A 36 -28.84 11.92 -12.30
C ARG A 36 -29.50 12.95 -13.24
N GLY A 37 -28.80 13.32 -14.32
CA GLY A 37 -29.32 14.23 -15.33
C GLY A 37 -29.45 15.68 -14.88
N ARG A 38 -28.78 16.08 -13.80
CA ARG A 38 -28.79 17.45 -13.27
C ARG A 38 -27.40 18.06 -13.32
N GLU A 39 -27.34 19.38 -13.41
CA GLU A 39 -26.14 20.17 -13.18
C GLU A 39 -25.88 20.28 -11.68
N HIS A 40 -24.61 20.13 -11.27
CA HIS A 40 -24.17 20.23 -9.88
C HIS A 40 -23.12 21.33 -9.74
N ARG A 41 -23.28 22.18 -8.72
CA ARG A 41 -22.23 23.12 -8.31
C ARG A 41 -21.30 22.43 -7.33
N VAL A 42 -20.02 22.42 -7.68
CA VAL A 42 -18.97 21.94 -6.79
C VAL A 42 -18.72 23.02 -5.72
N LEU A 43 -18.85 22.63 -4.46
CA LEU A 43 -18.65 23.51 -3.31
C LEU A 43 -17.14 23.70 -3.03
N ARG A 44 -16.37 22.63 -3.22
CA ARG A 44 -14.93 22.62 -3.01
C ARG A 44 -14.29 21.51 -3.85
N VAL A 45 -13.06 21.78 -4.33
CA VAL A 45 -12.20 20.80 -4.98
C VAL A 45 -10.96 20.63 -4.13
N ASP A 46 -10.65 19.38 -3.76
CA ASP A 46 -9.42 19.01 -3.07
C ASP A 46 -8.63 18.08 -4.01
N GLU A 47 -7.35 18.38 -4.24
CA GLU A 47 -6.45 17.53 -5.04
C GLU A 47 -5.30 17.04 -4.14
N ARG A 48 -4.90 15.77 -4.34
CA ARG A 48 -3.77 15.18 -3.61
C ARG A 48 -3.10 14.08 -4.41
N PRO A 49 -1.80 13.81 -4.15
CA PRO A 49 -1.15 12.62 -4.65
C PRO A 49 -1.89 11.36 -4.24
N GLY A 50 -2.06 10.41 -5.15
CA GLY A 50 -2.81 9.19 -4.93
C GLY A 50 -2.22 7.96 -5.63
N GLY A 51 -2.89 6.85 -5.41
CA GLY A 51 -2.43 5.51 -5.78
C GLY A 51 -1.88 4.76 -4.56
N LYS A 52 -2.06 3.43 -4.54
CA LYS A 52 -1.79 2.61 -3.34
C LYS A 52 -0.38 2.81 -2.76
N GLY A 53 0.67 2.76 -3.58
CA GLY A 53 2.05 2.94 -3.09
C GLY A 53 2.33 4.37 -2.61
N VAL A 54 1.73 5.38 -3.25
CA VAL A 54 1.78 6.77 -2.77
C VAL A 54 1.11 6.90 -1.41
N ASN A 55 -0.08 6.31 -1.22
CA ASN A 55 -0.74 6.29 0.10
C ASN A 55 0.12 5.58 1.15
N THR A 56 0.77 4.45 0.79
CA THR A 56 1.72 3.75 1.65
C THR A 56 2.88 4.66 2.06
N ALA A 57 3.43 5.46 1.13
CA ALA A 57 4.50 6.42 1.43
C ALA A 57 4.04 7.50 2.42
N PHE A 58 2.84 8.05 2.26
CA PHE A 58 2.26 9.01 3.21
C PHE A 58 2.11 8.41 4.61
N VAL A 59 1.60 7.16 4.71
CA VAL A 59 1.48 6.47 6.02
C VAL A 59 2.86 6.24 6.64
N LEU A 60 3.85 5.75 5.88
CA LEU A 60 5.22 5.60 6.37
C LEU A 60 5.78 6.91 6.91
N ARG A 61 5.53 8.01 6.21
CA ARG A 61 5.95 9.33 6.65
C ARG A 61 5.24 9.77 7.93
N CYS A 62 3.93 9.49 8.08
CA CYS A 62 3.21 9.71 9.35
C CYS A 62 3.82 8.87 10.50
N LEU A 63 4.27 7.65 10.21
CA LEU A 63 4.94 6.77 11.17
C LEU A 63 6.41 7.15 11.47
N GLY A 64 6.92 8.25 10.87
CA GLY A 64 8.26 8.77 11.10
C GLY A 64 9.36 8.12 10.26
N GLU A 65 9.02 7.25 9.30
CA GLU A 65 10.00 6.56 8.48
C GLU A 65 10.50 7.44 7.31
N PRO A 66 11.81 7.40 6.99
CA PRO A 66 12.32 7.94 5.74
C PRO A 66 11.81 7.09 4.57
N VAL A 67 11.22 7.73 3.57
CA VAL A 67 10.61 7.03 2.44
C VAL A 67 10.86 7.73 1.12
N THR A 68 11.15 6.95 0.07
CA THR A 68 11.22 7.40 -1.31
C THR A 68 10.04 6.81 -2.09
N ALA A 69 9.22 7.67 -2.72
CA ALA A 69 8.15 7.24 -3.60
C ALA A 69 8.63 7.22 -5.05
N THR A 70 8.34 6.14 -5.78
CA THR A 70 8.66 6.01 -7.20
C THR A 70 7.50 5.40 -7.98
N GLY A 71 7.62 5.39 -9.29
CA GLY A 71 6.62 4.89 -10.24
C GLY A 71 6.67 5.68 -11.54
N LEU A 72 5.53 5.82 -12.20
CA LEU A 72 5.41 6.52 -13.48
C LEU A 72 4.54 7.76 -13.34
N LEU A 73 5.03 8.92 -13.79
CA LEU A 73 4.29 10.18 -13.80
C LEU A 73 4.43 10.90 -15.15
N GLY A 74 3.33 11.46 -15.64
CA GLY A 74 3.34 12.26 -16.85
C GLY A 74 2.13 13.20 -16.95
N GLY A 75 2.19 14.14 -17.89
CA GLY A 75 1.14 15.13 -18.12
C GLY A 75 0.95 16.12 -16.96
N ASP A 76 -0.18 16.83 -17.00
CA ASP A 76 -0.45 17.93 -16.06
C ASP A 76 -0.61 17.49 -14.59
N ALA A 77 -0.97 16.26 -14.36
CA ALA A 77 -1.11 15.71 -12.99
C ALA A 77 0.24 15.45 -12.30
N ALA A 78 1.35 15.42 -13.05
CA ALA A 78 2.66 15.13 -12.47
C ALA A 78 3.14 16.22 -11.50
N ALA A 79 2.98 17.50 -11.86
CA ALA A 79 3.43 18.62 -11.03
C ALA A 79 2.69 18.69 -9.67
N PRO A 80 1.34 18.63 -9.60
CA PRO A 80 0.64 18.57 -8.30
C PRO A 80 1.04 17.39 -7.43
N ILE A 81 1.28 16.22 -8.03
CA ILE A 81 1.73 15.03 -7.29
C ILE A 81 3.11 15.26 -6.68
N ARG A 82 4.09 15.75 -7.47
CA ARG A 82 5.43 16.06 -6.96
C ARG A 82 5.41 17.10 -5.84
N THR A 83 4.63 18.17 -6.02
CA THR A 83 4.47 19.21 -4.99
C THR A 83 3.90 18.60 -3.69
N GLY A 84 2.81 17.81 -3.77
CA GLY A 84 2.21 17.22 -2.58
C GLY A 84 3.12 16.21 -1.86
N LEU A 85 3.99 15.48 -2.58
CA LEU A 85 5.01 14.62 -1.97
C LEU A 85 6.09 15.45 -1.26
N ALA A 86 6.59 16.51 -1.92
CA ALA A 86 7.59 17.41 -1.35
C ALA A 86 7.07 18.11 -0.09
N ASP A 87 5.82 18.61 -0.10
CA ASP A 87 5.17 19.25 1.05
C ASP A 87 5.04 18.29 2.26
N ALA A 88 4.92 17.00 1.99
CA ALA A 88 4.90 15.96 3.02
C ALA A 88 6.31 15.51 3.47
N GLY A 89 7.38 16.02 2.85
CA GLY A 89 8.74 15.59 3.12
C GLY A 89 9.03 14.16 2.66
N ILE A 90 8.36 13.72 1.58
CA ILE A 90 8.57 12.43 0.93
C ILE A 90 9.52 12.66 -0.26
N GLU A 91 10.63 11.95 -0.28
CA GLU A 91 11.53 11.95 -1.45
C GLU A 91 10.84 11.26 -2.64
N GLU A 92 11.09 11.78 -3.86
CA GLU A 92 10.48 11.21 -5.04
C GLU A 92 11.54 10.86 -6.11
N ALA A 93 11.33 9.74 -6.78
CA ALA A 93 12.15 9.23 -7.85
C ALA A 93 11.28 8.70 -9.01
N PHE A 94 10.19 9.42 -9.33
CA PHE A 94 9.27 9.02 -10.40
C PHE A 94 9.90 9.17 -11.77
N VAL A 95 9.72 8.13 -12.58
CA VAL A 95 10.14 8.11 -13.99
C VAL A 95 9.11 8.89 -14.82
N PRO A 96 9.54 9.86 -15.63
CA PRO A 96 8.64 10.61 -16.50
C PRO A 96 8.17 9.74 -17.67
N ILE A 97 6.89 9.89 -18.02
CA ILE A 97 6.26 9.22 -19.17
C ILE A 97 5.57 10.25 -20.07
N ALA A 98 5.40 9.92 -21.36
CA ALA A 98 4.71 10.76 -22.33
C ALA A 98 3.20 10.81 -22.10
N GLY A 99 2.61 9.71 -21.59
CA GLY A 99 1.19 9.63 -21.27
C GLY A 99 0.82 10.43 -20.02
N SER A 100 -0.44 10.88 -19.94
CA SER A 100 -0.93 11.61 -18.75
C SER A 100 -1.25 10.66 -17.61
N THR A 101 -0.74 10.96 -16.42
CA THR A 101 -1.14 10.30 -15.16
C THR A 101 -2.65 10.43 -14.98
N ARG A 102 -3.28 9.32 -14.58
CA ARG A 102 -4.72 9.22 -14.38
C ARG A 102 -5.21 10.04 -13.19
N ARG A 103 -6.50 10.28 -13.14
CA ARG A 103 -7.18 10.81 -11.96
C ARG A 103 -8.06 9.75 -11.33
N THR A 104 -8.21 9.82 -10.02
CA THR A 104 -9.31 9.21 -9.28
C THR A 104 -10.23 10.34 -8.87
N VAL A 105 -11.43 10.40 -9.42
CA VAL A 105 -12.41 11.43 -9.07
C VAL A 105 -13.36 10.88 -8.03
N VAL A 106 -13.42 11.55 -6.88
CA VAL A 106 -14.33 11.24 -5.79
C VAL A 106 -15.39 12.33 -5.72
N ILE A 107 -16.64 11.96 -5.87
CA ILE A 107 -17.77 12.85 -5.57
C ILE A 107 -18.21 12.57 -4.14
N LEU A 108 -17.98 13.54 -3.25
CA LEU A 108 -18.37 13.47 -1.84
C LEU A 108 -19.62 14.32 -1.61
N GLU A 109 -20.72 13.66 -1.27
CA GLU A 109 -21.99 14.31 -0.91
C GLU A 109 -21.91 14.79 0.54
N THR A 110 -22.14 16.11 0.78
CA THR A 110 -22.09 16.67 2.13
C THR A 110 -23.36 16.37 2.94
N HIS A 111 -24.46 16.02 2.26
CA HIS A 111 -25.74 15.72 2.88
C HIS A 111 -25.70 14.46 3.77
N ASP A 112 -25.03 13.39 3.33
CA ASP A 112 -25.01 12.08 4.00
C ASP A 112 -23.60 11.46 4.04
N SER A 113 -22.59 12.20 3.61
CA SER A 113 -21.20 11.74 3.51
C SER A 113 -20.97 10.56 2.54
N THR A 114 -21.89 10.34 1.61
CA THR A 114 -21.73 9.31 0.57
C THR A 114 -20.61 9.70 -0.40
N ALA A 115 -19.73 8.76 -0.71
CA ALA A 115 -18.65 8.93 -1.68
C ALA A 115 -18.86 8.02 -2.90
N THR A 116 -18.82 8.63 -4.10
CA THR A 116 -18.83 7.90 -5.37
C THR A 116 -17.49 8.08 -6.07
N LEU A 117 -16.83 6.98 -6.44
CA LEU A 117 -15.48 6.99 -7.00
C LEU A 117 -15.51 6.67 -8.51
N PHE A 118 -14.73 7.43 -9.27
CA PHE A 118 -14.47 7.18 -10.69
C PHE A 118 -12.96 7.01 -10.87
N ASN A 119 -12.54 5.78 -11.20
CA ASN A 119 -11.15 5.44 -11.41
C ASN A 119 -10.84 5.41 -12.92
N GLU A 120 -9.98 6.30 -13.38
CA GLU A 120 -9.47 6.25 -14.75
C GLU A 120 -8.51 5.06 -14.92
N PRO A 121 -8.42 4.44 -16.11
CA PRO A 121 -7.60 3.26 -16.35
C PRO A 121 -6.08 3.55 -16.33
N GLY A 122 -5.68 4.81 -16.45
CA GLY A 122 -4.28 5.21 -16.51
C GLY A 122 -3.73 5.30 -17.94
N PRO A 123 -2.48 5.79 -18.08
CA PRO A 123 -1.83 5.99 -19.36
C PRO A 123 -1.47 4.67 -20.06
N GLN A 124 -1.27 4.75 -21.37
CA GLN A 124 -0.54 3.75 -22.12
C GLN A 124 0.95 3.96 -21.85
N VAL A 125 1.65 2.92 -21.42
CA VAL A 125 3.09 2.92 -21.10
C VAL A 125 3.82 2.14 -22.18
N THR A 126 4.96 2.67 -22.65
CA THR A 126 5.81 2.00 -23.63
C THR A 126 6.80 1.05 -22.96
N ALA A 127 7.41 0.17 -23.76
CA ALA A 127 8.45 -0.74 -23.27
C ALA A 127 9.68 0.01 -22.73
N GLU A 128 10.04 1.14 -23.34
CA GLU A 128 11.15 1.98 -22.94
C GLU A 128 10.87 2.68 -21.59
N GLU A 129 9.67 3.20 -21.39
CA GLU A 129 9.24 3.82 -20.13
C GLU A 129 9.20 2.77 -19.01
N TRP A 130 8.73 1.55 -19.32
CA TRP A 130 8.75 0.45 -18.37
C TRP A 130 10.18 0.01 -18.02
N ALA A 131 11.06 -0.08 -19.01
CA ALA A 131 12.47 -0.39 -18.78
C ALA A 131 13.16 0.66 -17.92
N ALA A 132 12.82 1.95 -18.06
CA ALA A 132 13.31 3.02 -17.22
C ALA A 132 12.83 2.86 -15.75
N LEU A 133 11.54 2.51 -15.52
CA LEU A 133 11.04 2.21 -14.19
C LEU A 133 11.76 0.99 -13.59
N ARG A 134 11.97 -0.05 -14.38
CA ARG A 134 12.70 -1.24 -13.94
C ARG A 134 14.13 -0.90 -13.51
N ALA A 135 14.83 -0.05 -14.25
CA ALA A 135 16.17 0.41 -13.89
C ALA A 135 16.17 1.23 -12.59
N GLU A 136 15.16 2.09 -12.39
CA GLU A 136 15.02 2.85 -11.15
C GLU A 136 14.71 1.94 -9.93
N VAL A 137 13.88 0.91 -10.11
CA VAL A 137 13.63 -0.12 -9.10
C VAL A 137 14.92 -0.84 -8.71
N GLN A 138 15.75 -1.22 -9.69
CA GLN A 138 17.06 -1.85 -9.42
C GLN A 138 17.99 -0.92 -8.63
N ARG A 139 18.04 0.35 -9.00
CA ARG A 139 18.85 1.36 -8.30
C ARG A 139 18.39 1.49 -6.84
N LEU A 140 17.09 1.64 -6.59
CA LEU A 140 16.55 1.75 -5.24
C LEU A 140 16.74 0.47 -4.42
N ALA A 141 16.59 -0.71 -5.02
CA ALA A 141 16.77 -2.00 -4.35
C ALA A 141 18.18 -2.19 -3.75
N ALA A 142 19.20 -1.54 -4.32
CA ALA A 142 20.56 -1.56 -3.78
C ALA A 142 20.71 -0.69 -2.51
N ASP A 143 19.87 0.34 -2.34
CA ASP A 143 20.03 1.39 -1.33
C ASP A 143 19.05 1.29 -0.16
N VAL A 144 17.88 0.61 -0.33
CA VAL A 144 16.84 0.52 0.69
C VAL A 144 16.78 -0.84 1.37
N SER A 145 16.14 -0.90 2.55
CA SER A 145 15.85 -2.17 3.25
C SER A 145 14.62 -2.87 2.70
N VAL A 146 13.61 -2.11 2.27
CA VAL A 146 12.32 -2.65 1.80
C VAL A 146 11.85 -1.88 0.58
N LEU A 147 11.35 -2.64 -0.40
CA LEU A 147 10.59 -2.14 -1.55
C LEU A 147 9.14 -2.63 -1.46
N THR A 148 8.17 -1.73 -1.64
CA THR A 148 6.77 -2.12 -1.78
C THR A 148 6.29 -1.86 -3.21
N PHE A 149 5.57 -2.81 -3.79
CA PHE A 149 4.92 -2.69 -5.09
C PHE A 149 3.42 -2.71 -4.89
N SER A 150 2.73 -1.59 -5.13
CA SER A 150 1.33 -1.46 -4.74
C SER A 150 0.46 -0.86 -5.84
N GLY A 151 -0.72 -1.44 -6.03
CA GLY A 151 -1.75 -0.95 -6.95
C GLY A 151 -1.85 -1.75 -8.24
N SER A 152 -2.57 -1.19 -9.22
CA SER A 152 -2.76 -1.78 -10.53
C SER A 152 -1.58 -1.49 -11.46
N LEU A 153 -1.45 -2.30 -12.51
CA LEU A 153 -0.54 -2.01 -13.63
C LEU A 153 -1.20 -1.01 -14.60
N PRO A 154 -0.40 -0.14 -15.25
CA PRO A 154 -0.90 0.77 -16.29
C PRO A 154 -1.19 -0.01 -17.59
N ARG A 155 -1.91 0.64 -18.51
CA ARG A 155 -2.14 0.06 -19.84
C ARG A 155 -0.83 -0.10 -20.62
N GLY A 156 -0.75 -1.15 -21.44
CA GLY A 156 0.46 -1.49 -22.22
C GLY A 156 1.40 -2.44 -21.49
N ILE A 157 1.21 -2.63 -20.18
CA ILE A 157 1.98 -3.57 -19.38
C ILE A 157 1.11 -4.80 -19.10
N GLY A 158 1.67 -5.97 -19.38
CA GLY A 158 1.03 -7.27 -19.14
C GLY A 158 0.92 -7.61 -17.66
N SER A 159 0.20 -8.67 -17.35
CA SER A 159 0.05 -9.15 -15.98
C SER A 159 1.36 -9.57 -15.31
N ASP A 160 2.41 -9.80 -16.08
CA ASP A 160 3.77 -10.12 -15.63
C ASP A 160 4.58 -8.89 -15.20
N GLY A 161 4.05 -7.67 -15.37
CA GLY A 161 4.78 -6.45 -15.06
C GLY A 161 5.33 -6.40 -13.63
N TYR A 162 4.53 -6.75 -12.61
CA TYR A 162 5.05 -6.79 -11.25
C TYR A 162 6.02 -7.94 -11.02
N ALA A 163 5.87 -9.08 -11.70
CA ALA A 163 6.87 -10.17 -11.64
C ALA A 163 8.23 -9.72 -12.17
N ASP A 164 8.25 -8.95 -13.26
CA ASP A 164 9.47 -8.35 -13.81
C ASP A 164 10.14 -7.39 -12.82
N LEU A 165 9.37 -6.46 -12.20
CA LEU A 165 9.91 -5.51 -11.22
C LEU A 165 10.39 -6.19 -9.94
N VAL A 166 9.66 -7.19 -9.43
CA VAL A 166 10.04 -7.99 -8.24
C VAL A 166 11.34 -8.74 -8.54
N SER A 167 11.43 -9.42 -9.68
CA SER A 167 12.64 -10.14 -10.09
C SER A 167 13.83 -9.19 -10.23
N ALA A 168 13.62 -8.00 -10.79
CA ALA A 168 14.65 -6.97 -10.93
C ALA A 168 15.15 -6.47 -9.57
N ALA A 169 14.24 -6.25 -8.61
CA ALA A 169 14.57 -5.82 -7.26
C ALA A 169 15.37 -6.88 -6.51
N LEU A 170 14.92 -8.14 -6.53
CA LEU A 170 15.58 -9.27 -5.86
C LEU A 170 16.97 -9.56 -6.43
N ALA A 171 17.16 -9.34 -7.74
CA ALA A 171 18.48 -9.51 -8.39
C ALA A 171 19.45 -8.38 -8.09
N ALA A 172 18.97 -7.19 -7.75
CA ALA A 172 19.81 -5.99 -7.56
C ALA A 172 20.36 -5.84 -6.15
N GLY A 173 19.74 -6.44 -5.13
CA GLY A 173 20.16 -6.23 -3.76
C GLY A 173 19.50 -7.15 -2.73
N SER A 174 19.65 -6.78 -1.48
CA SER A 174 19.09 -7.51 -0.32
C SER A 174 17.80 -6.88 0.22
N ALA A 175 17.20 -5.94 -0.50
CA ALA A 175 15.94 -5.34 -0.08
C ALA A 175 14.84 -6.40 0.02
N ARG A 176 14.04 -6.32 1.08
CA ARG A 176 12.81 -7.11 1.21
C ARG A 176 11.76 -6.57 0.26
N VAL A 177 10.96 -7.46 -0.30
CA VAL A 177 9.93 -7.11 -1.29
C VAL A 177 8.53 -7.42 -0.76
N VAL A 178 7.69 -6.38 -0.72
CA VAL A 178 6.27 -6.47 -0.35
C VAL A 178 5.41 -6.14 -1.57
N VAL A 179 4.38 -6.97 -1.85
CA VAL A 179 3.49 -6.76 -3.01
C VAL A 179 2.02 -6.67 -2.56
N ASP A 180 1.34 -5.61 -3.00
CA ASP A 180 -0.11 -5.42 -2.86
C ASP A 180 -0.74 -5.11 -4.23
N THR A 181 -1.13 -6.15 -4.95
CA THR A 181 -1.79 -6.06 -6.25
C THR A 181 -2.93 -7.06 -6.34
N SER A 182 -3.67 -7.08 -7.45
CA SER A 182 -4.85 -7.91 -7.63
C SER A 182 -4.89 -8.61 -8.99
N GLY A 183 -5.78 -9.58 -9.13
CA GLY A 183 -6.04 -10.29 -10.36
C GLY A 183 -4.85 -11.10 -10.88
N PRO A 184 -4.71 -11.28 -12.21
CA PRO A 184 -3.62 -12.08 -12.80
C PRO A 184 -2.22 -11.58 -12.42
N ALA A 185 -2.05 -10.27 -12.17
CA ALA A 185 -0.77 -9.70 -11.76
C ALA A 185 -0.34 -10.18 -10.37
N MET A 186 -1.29 -10.52 -9.48
CA MET A 186 -0.99 -11.11 -8.17
C MET A 186 -0.34 -12.49 -8.32
N LEU A 187 -0.89 -13.35 -9.17
CA LEU A 187 -0.34 -14.69 -9.41
C LEU A 187 1.05 -14.63 -10.05
N ALA A 188 1.22 -13.76 -11.04
CA ALA A 188 2.52 -13.56 -11.67
C ALA A 188 3.57 -13.03 -10.68
N ALA A 189 3.20 -12.05 -9.84
CA ALA A 189 4.07 -11.51 -8.82
C ALA A 189 4.45 -12.55 -7.74
N ALA A 190 3.51 -13.44 -7.35
CA ALA A 190 3.79 -14.53 -6.43
C ALA A 190 4.90 -15.44 -6.97
N ALA A 191 4.87 -15.79 -8.26
CA ALA A 191 5.86 -16.64 -8.91
C ALA A 191 7.29 -16.03 -8.93
N ALA A 192 7.40 -14.71 -8.80
CA ALA A 192 8.70 -14.03 -8.69
C ALA A 192 9.33 -14.12 -7.27
N GLY A 193 8.63 -14.65 -6.27
CA GLY A 193 9.16 -14.95 -4.95
C GLY A 193 9.29 -13.75 -4.00
N PRO A 194 8.30 -12.83 -3.91
CA PRO A 194 8.34 -11.71 -2.97
C PRO A 194 8.37 -12.22 -1.52
N ASP A 195 8.92 -11.42 -0.62
CA ASP A 195 8.99 -11.77 0.80
C ASP A 195 7.60 -11.78 1.44
N LEU A 196 6.75 -10.81 1.08
CA LEU A 196 5.39 -10.70 1.62
C LEU A 196 4.40 -10.26 0.54
N MET A 197 3.25 -10.91 0.48
CA MET A 197 2.10 -10.45 -0.31
C MET A 197 0.92 -10.10 0.58
N LYS A 198 0.14 -9.07 0.20
CA LYS A 198 -1.05 -8.65 0.97
C LYS A 198 -2.29 -8.52 0.08
N PRO A 199 -2.95 -9.60 -0.31
CA PRO A 199 -4.30 -9.53 -0.86
C PRO A 199 -5.34 -9.17 0.21
N ASN A 200 -6.51 -8.66 -0.20
CA ASN A 200 -7.71 -8.76 0.61
C ASN A 200 -8.48 -10.06 0.29
N SER A 201 -9.47 -10.41 1.13
CA SER A 201 -10.24 -11.66 0.95
C SER A 201 -10.93 -11.75 -0.40
N ALA A 202 -11.48 -10.64 -0.93
CA ALA A 202 -12.14 -10.64 -2.23
C ALA A 202 -11.14 -10.84 -3.38
N GLU A 203 -9.99 -10.16 -3.34
CA GLU A 203 -8.90 -10.30 -4.30
C GLU A 203 -8.34 -11.72 -4.29
N LEU A 204 -8.15 -12.29 -3.10
CA LEU A 204 -7.68 -13.67 -2.92
C LEU A 204 -8.68 -14.67 -3.49
N THR A 205 -9.96 -14.55 -3.11
CA THR A 205 -11.03 -15.44 -3.63
C THR A 205 -11.12 -15.36 -5.15
N ALA A 206 -10.96 -14.18 -5.74
CA ALA A 206 -11.04 -14.01 -7.20
C ALA A 206 -9.94 -14.79 -7.97
N VAL A 207 -8.78 -15.04 -7.37
CA VAL A 207 -7.65 -15.73 -8.03
C VAL A 207 -7.49 -17.20 -7.60
N THR A 208 -7.93 -17.57 -6.39
CA THR A 208 -7.80 -18.93 -5.85
C THR A 208 -9.12 -19.73 -5.89
N GLY A 209 -10.27 -19.02 -5.93
CA GLY A 209 -11.59 -19.65 -5.83
C GLY A 209 -11.98 -20.06 -4.39
N THR A 210 -11.09 -19.92 -3.40
CA THR A 210 -11.40 -20.26 -2.00
C THR A 210 -11.79 -19.02 -1.18
N HIS A 211 -12.71 -19.21 -0.23
CA HIS A 211 -13.08 -18.20 0.76
C HIS A 211 -12.29 -18.35 2.07
N ASP A 212 -11.53 -19.42 2.23
CA ASP A 212 -10.65 -19.62 3.39
C ASP A 212 -9.35 -18.83 3.19
N ALA A 213 -9.13 -17.84 4.04
CA ALA A 213 -7.99 -16.95 3.96
C ALA A 213 -6.64 -17.68 4.14
N ALA A 214 -6.57 -18.65 5.04
CA ALA A 214 -5.34 -19.41 5.31
C ALA A 214 -5.05 -20.38 4.15
N GLN A 215 -6.07 -21.03 3.61
CA GLN A 215 -5.94 -21.92 2.43
C GLN A 215 -5.48 -21.11 1.20
N GLY A 216 -6.16 -20.01 0.87
CA GLY A 216 -5.78 -19.19 -0.28
C GLY A 216 -4.40 -18.55 -0.12
N ALA A 217 -4.00 -18.17 1.09
CA ALA A 217 -2.64 -17.74 1.39
C ALA A 217 -1.62 -18.86 1.14
N ALA A 218 -1.92 -20.09 1.54
CA ALA A 218 -1.06 -21.23 1.31
C ALA A 218 -0.90 -21.51 -0.20
N GLU A 219 -1.95 -21.32 -1.01
CA GLU A 219 -1.90 -21.46 -2.48
C GLU A 219 -0.96 -20.41 -3.12
N LEU A 220 -1.06 -19.12 -2.71
CA LEU A 220 -0.13 -18.09 -3.18
C LEU A 220 1.31 -18.37 -2.74
N ARG A 221 1.51 -18.93 -1.56
CA ARG A 221 2.85 -19.36 -1.11
C ARG A 221 3.39 -20.52 -1.95
N GLN A 222 2.58 -21.51 -2.26
CA GLN A 222 2.96 -22.58 -3.19
C GLN A 222 3.29 -22.03 -4.59
N GLY A 223 2.66 -20.92 -4.97
CA GLY A 223 2.97 -20.17 -6.18
C GLY A 223 4.31 -19.43 -6.15
N GLY A 224 4.97 -19.28 -4.99
CA GLY A 224 6.31 -18.69 -4.86
C GLY A 224 6.46 -17.63 -3.76
N ALA A 225 5.40 -16.97 -3.31
CA ALA A 225 5.48 -15.98 -2.24
C ALA A 225 5.98 -16.61 -0.92
N LYS A 226 6.93 -15.96 -0.21
CA LYS A 226 7.47 -16.51 1.04
C LYS A 226 6.46 -16.44 2.19
N ALA A 227 5.74 -15.34 2.29
CA ALA A 227 4.65 -15.14 3.24
C ALA A 227 3.48 -14.39 2.60
N VAL A 228 2.28 -14.60 3.14
CA VAL A 228 1.05 -13.92 2.67
C VAL A 228 0.25 -13.44 3.87
N VAL A 229 -0.16 -12.17 3.84
CA VAL A 229 -1.13 -11.61 4.79
C VAL A 229 -2.43 -11.33 4.07
N VAL A 230 -3.52 -11.94 4.49
CA VAL A 230 -4.86 -11.70 3.96
C VAL A 230 -5.58 -10.71 4.86
N SER A 231 -6.09 -9.60 4.29
CA SER A 231 -6.92 -8.64 5.02
C SER A 231 -8.40 -8.91 4.78
N SER A 232 -9.20 -8.93 5.87
CA SER A 232 -10.62 -9.28 5.87
C SER A 232 -11.48 -8.20 6.55
N GLY A 233 -11.13 -6.92 6.35
CA GLY A 233 -11.87 -5.80 6.95
C GLY A 233 -11.90 -5.90 8.48
N ALA A 234 -13.09 -5.91 9.05
CA ALA A 234 -13.31 -6.00 10.51
C ALA A 234 -12.82 -7.32 11.12
N ASP A 235 -12.74 -8.39 10.32
CA ASP A 235 -12.21 -9.69 10.78
C ASP A 235 -10.69 -9.71 10.93
N GLY A 236 -10.01 -8.63 10.49
CA GLY A 236 -8.60 -8.39 10.72
C GLY A 236 -7.68 -8.97 9.65
N LEU A 237 -6.54 -9.52 10.09
CA LEU A 237 -5.45 -10.00 9.26
C LEU A 237 -5.14 -11.46 9.55
N VAL A 238 -4.80 -12.23 8.51
CA VAL A 238 -4.31 -13.61 8.62
C VAL A 238 -2.93 -13.68 7.96
N LEU A 239 -1.88 -13.90 8.72
CA LEU A 239 -0.53 -14.15 8.22
C LEU A 239 -0.29 -15.65 8.10
N THR A 240 0.14 -16.08 6.93
CA THR A 240 0.59 -17.45 6.65
C THR A 240 2.04 -17.42 6.20
N THR A 241 2.92 -18.08 6.95
CA THR A 241 4.34 -18.26 6.61
C THR A 241 4.65 -19.74 6.33
N GLY A 242 5.94 -20.10 6.19
CA GLY A 242 6.39 -21.50 6.12
C GLY A 242 6.24 -22.25 7.42
N GLU A 243 6.17 -21.56 8.53
CA GLU A 243 6.34 -22.13 9.87
C GLU A 243 5.08 -21.99 10.73
N PHE A 244 4.27 -20.93 10.52
CA PHE A 244 3.10 -20.66 11.37
C PHE A 244 2.00 -19.91 10.62
N VAL A 245 0.79 -19.96 11.20
CA VAL A 245 -0.38 -19.14 10.84
C VAL A 245 -0.81 -18.34 12.06
N LEU A 246 -0.91 -17.02 11.89
CA LEU A 246 -1.36 -16.09 12.92
C LEU A 246 -2.58 -15.29 12.45
N TRP A 247 -3.49 -15.03 13.39
CA TRP A 247 -4.70 -14.23 13.21
C TRP A 247 -4.61 -13.01 14.11
N ALA A 248 -4.86 -11.83 13.58
CA ALA A 248 -4.83 -10.60 14.35
C ALA A 248 -6.05 -9.74 14.03
N ARG A 249 -6.74 -9.22 15.05
CA ARG A 249 -7.87 -8.30 14.89
C ARG A 249 -8.02 -7.38 16.09
N LEU A 250 -8.71 -6.27 15.92
CA LEU A 250 -9.20 -5.50 17.06
C LEU A 250 -10.25 -6.27 17.85
N THR A 251 -10.29 -6.03 19.17
CA THR A 251 -11.34 -6.58 20.04
C THR A 251 -12.71 -6.10 19.58
N ASP A 252 -12.83 -4.81 19.33
CA ASP A 252 -14.07 -4.17 18.87
C ASP A 252 -13.85 -3.56 17.47
N PRO A 253 -14.70 -3.89 16.48
CA PRO A 253 -14.59 -3.33 15.15
C PRO A 253 -14.87 -1.83 15.14
N LEU A 254 -14.12 -1.08 14.31
CA LEU A 254 -14.33 0.34 14.11
C LEU A 254 -15.23 0.62 12.91
N VAL A 255 -15.98 1.71 12.99
CA VAL A 255 -16.75 2.24 11.88
C VAL A 255 -16.06 3.50 11.35
N GLY A 256 -15.85 3.56 10.04
CA GLY A 256 -15.18 4.69 9.41
C GLY A 256 -14.92 4.47 7.92
N ASN A 257 -13.97 5.22 7.38
CA ASN A 257 -13.58 5.13 5.97
C ASN A 257 -12.53 4.03 5.76
N ALA A 258 -12.91 2.90 5.18
CA ALA A 258 -11.97 1.80 4.92
C ALA A 258 -10.96 2.07 3.78
N THR A 259 -11.11 3.19 3.05
CA THR A 259 -10.19 3.53 1.95
C THR A 259 -8.80 3.82 2.49
N GLY A 260 -7.79 3.13 1.95
CA GLY A 260 -6.40 3.29 2.38
C GLY A 260 -5.99 2.45 3.59
N ALA A 261 -6.92 1.73 4.26
CA ALA A 261 -6.59 0.82 5.37
C ALA A 261 -5.63 -0.30 4.93
N GLY A 262 -5.80 -0.82 3.71
CA GLY A 262 -4.87 -1.78 3.10
C GLY A 262 -3.48 -1.20 2.85
N ASP A 263 -3.39 0.05 2.38
CA ASP A 263 -2.13 0.75 2.13
C ASP A 263 -1.42 1.04 3.46
N ALA A 264 -2.18 1.33 4.52
CA ALA A 264 -1.68 1.52 5.88
C ALA A 264 -1.11 0.22 6.47
N ALA A 265 -1.76 -0.93 6.23
CA ALA A 265 -1.21 -2.22 6.62
C ALA A 265 0.10 -2.53 5.88
N VAL A 266 0.21 -2.23 4.56
CA VAL A 266 1.46 -2.39 3.80
C VAL A 266 2.57 -1.52 4.39
N ALA A 267 2.27 -0.28 4.79
CA ALA A 267 3.23 0.61 5.45
C ALA A 267 3.77 0.01 6.76
N ALA A 268 2.88 -0.54 7.60
CA ALA A 268 3.28 -1.19 8.85
C ALA A 268 4.14 -2.45 8.60
N PHE A 269 3.81 -3.27 7.61
CA PHE A 269 4.64 -4.42 7.22
C PHE A 269 6.00 -3.99 6.70
N ALA A 270 6.05 -3.01 5.81
CA ALA A 270 7.31 -2.50 5.29
C ALA A 270 8.21 -1.96 6.42
N ARG A 271 7.61 -1.22 7.36
CA ARG A 271 8.28 -0.71 8.55
C ARG A 271 8.84 -1.83 9.42
N ALA A 272 8.05 -2.87 9.71
CA ALA A 272 8.47 -4.00 10.53
C ALA A 272 9.62 -4.79 9.87
N LEU A 273 9.55 -5.00 8.55
CA LEU A 273 10.58 -5.69 7.77
C LEU A 273 11.87 -4.87 7.60
N ALA A 274 11.81 -3.54 7.73
CA ALA A 274 12.97 -2.66 7.65
C ALA A 274 13.73 -2.56 8.97
N ARG A 275 13.10 -2.87 10.10
CA ARG A 275 13.71 -2.75 11.43
C ARG A 275 14.76 -3.85 11.66
N PRO A 276 15.87 -3.52 12.35
CA PRO A 276 16.80 -4.52 12.81
C PRO A 276 16.16 -5.39 13.91
N GLY A 277 16.45 -6.68 13.90
CA GLY A 277 15.93 -7.61 14.90
C GLY A 277 15.56 -8.99 14.32
N PRO A 278 14.82 -9.81 15.09
CA PRO A 278 14.29 -11.06 14.59
C PRO A 278 13.38 -10.85 13.38
N ASP A 279 13.50 -11.72 12.37
CA ASP A 279 12.72 -11.63 11.14
C ASP A 279 11.26 -12.03 11.41
N PRO A 280 10.27 -11.13 11.24
CA PRO A 280 8.87 -11.43 11.51
C PRO A 280 8.25 -12.46 10.54
N LEU A 281 8.98 -12.90 9.53
CA LEU A 281 8.50 -13.96 8.62
C LEU A 281 8.95 -15.37 9.06
N SER A 282 9.85 -15.48 10.06
CA SER A 282 10.33 -16.74 10.65
C SER A 282 10.33 -16.75 12.19
N ASP A 283 10.26 -15.59 12.84
CA ASP A 283 10.13 -15.49 14.31
C ASP A 283 8.68 -15.16 14.70
N VAL A 284 8.06 -16.04 15.47
CA VAL A 284 6.63 -15.93 15.82
C VAL A 284 6.31 -14.72 16.72
N GLU A 285 7.22 -14.31 17.60
CA GLU A 285 6.98 -13.17 18.50
C GLU A 285 7.18 -11.84 17.75
N ALA A 286 8.16 -11.78 16.86
CA ALA A 286 8.31 -10.65 15.94
C ALA A 286 7.09 -10.54 14.99
N ALA A 287 6.57 -11.66 14.50
CA ALA A 287 5.35 -11.72 13.70
C ALA A 287 4.12 -11.22 14.46
N ARG A 288 3.95 -11.58 15.73
CA ARG A 288 2.88 -11.08 16.60
C ARG A 288 2.95 -9.57 16.75
N THR A 289 4.13 -9.05 16.98
CA THR A 289 4.38 -7.59 17.09
C THR A 289 4.05 -6.87 15.80
N MET A 290 4.53 -7.39 14.66
CA MET A 290 4.25 -6.85 13.33
C MET A 290 2.74 -6.83 13.02
N LEU A 291 2.02 -7.92 13.30
CA LEU A 291 0.58 -8.00 13.05
C LEU A 291 -0.21 -7.06 13.96
N ALA A 292 0.17 -6.96 15.24
CA ALA A 292 -0.50 -6.04 16.17
C ALA A 292 -0.34 -4.58 15.70
N GLU A 293 0.86 -4.18 15.29
CA GLU A 293 1.11 -2.85 14.71
C GLU A 293 0.32 -2.65 13.41
N ALA A 294 0.32 -3.62 12.49
CA ALA A 294 -0.38 -3.51 11.21
C ALA A 294 -1.90 -3.36 11.36
N VAL A 295 -2.52 -4.10 12.30
CA VAL A 295 -3.95 -3.94 12.63
C VAL A 295 -4.21 -2.55 13.20
N ALA A 296 -3.37 -2.06 14.14
CA ALA A 296 -3.55 -0.75 14.75
C ALA A 296 -3.40 0.39 13.73
N VAL A 297 -2.38 0.34 12.87
CA VAL A 297 -2.14 1.34 11.81
C VAL A 297 -3.26 1.31 10.78
N SER A 298 -3.70 0.12 10.36
CA SER A 298 -4.84 -0.05 9.44
C SER A 298 -6.14 0.49 10.04
N ALA A 299 -6.38 0.24 11.33
CA ALA A 299 -7.55 0.74 12.05
C ALA A 299 -7.50 2.27 12.27
N ALA A 300 -6.33 2.83 12.56
CA ALA A 300 -6.14 4.30 12.64
C ALA A 300 -6.42 4.98 11.29
N ALA A 301 -6.07 4.32 10.17
CA ALA A 301 -6.42 4.80 8.83
C ALA A 301 -7.94 4.82 8.58
N VAL A 302 -8.71 3.87 9.14
CA VAL A 302 -10.18 3.86 9.06
C VAL A 302 -10.81 5.08 9.75
N LEU A 303 -10.18 5.60 10.81
CA LEU A 303 -10.62 6.81 11.51
C LEU A 303 -10.26 8.11 10.77
N SER A 304 -9.35 8.03 9.79
CA SER A 304 -8.94 9.19 9.01
C SER A 304 -9.97 9.54 7.92
N PRO A 305 -10.24 10.83 7.69
CA PRO A 305 -11.14 11.27 6.62
C PRO A 305 -10.55 11.05 5.21
N VAL A 306 -9.25 10.79 5.10
CA VAL A 306 -8.55 10.66 3.81
C VAL A 306 -7.60 9.47 3.82
N ALA A 307 -7.48 8.77 2.68
CA ALA A 307 -6.52 7.70 2.51
C ALA A 307 -5.07 8.21 2.66
N GLY A 308 -4.15 7.35 3.11
CA GLY A 308 -2.74 7.71 3.31
C GLY A 308 -2.48 8.62 4.52
N ALA A 309 -3.42 8.75 5.45
CA ALA A 309 -3.23 9.48 6.69
C ALA A 309 -3.56 8.60 7.90
N VAL A 310 -2.72 8.67 8.92
CA VAL A 310 -2.92 8.05 10.23
C VAL A 310 -2.51 9.03 11.33
N ALA A 311 -3.26 9.03 12.43
CA ALA A 311 -2.86 9.75 13.64
C ALA A 311 -2.08 8.78 14.56
N LEU A 312 -0.89 9.18 15.00
CA LEU A 312 -0.07 8.35 15.88
C LEU A 312 -0.76 8.04 17.22
N ASP A 313 -1.45 9.02 17.79
CA ASP A 313 -2.23 8.84 19.03
C ASP A 313 -3.30 7.74 18.88
N ASP A 314 -3.91 7.61 17.68
CA ASP A 314 -4.85 6.53 17.40
C ASP A 314 -4.14 5.18 17.30
N VAL A 315 -2.97 5.12 16.67
CA VAL A 315 -2.17 3.88 16.59
C VAL A 315 -1.79 3.41 18.00
N GLU A 316 -1.24 4.31 18.84
CA GLU A 316 -0.86 4.01 20.22
C GLU A 316 -2.04 3.55 21.08
N ARG A 317 -3.19 4.18 20.91
CA ARG A 317 -4.44 3.82 21.62
C ARG A 317 -5.00 2.47 21.19
N LEU A 318 -4.90 2.13 19.89
CA LEU A 318 -5.50 0.94 19.32
C LEU A 318 -4.61 -0.31 19.45
N GLN A 319 -3.30 -0.16 19.41
CA GLN A 319 -2.37 -1.30 19.41
C GLN A 319 -2.55 -2.24 20.62
N PRO A 320 -2.75 -1.78 21.86
CA PRO A 320 -3.01 -2.67 23.01
C PRO A 320 -4.35 -3.42 22.93
N LEU A 321 -5.28 -2.99 22.07
CA LEU A 321 -6.59 -3.62 21.86
C LEU A 321 -6.56 -4.72 20.79
N VAL A 322 -5.41 -4.95 20.16
CA VAL A 322 -5.26 -5.98 19.14
C VAL A 322 -5.03 -7.34 19.79
N GLN A 323 -5.84 -8.31 19.41
CA GLN A 323 -5.66 -9.72 19.80
C GLN A 323 -4.94 -10.45 18.67
N VAL A 324 -3.84 -11.15 19.01
CA VAL A 324 -3.11 -12.02 18.09
C VAL A 324 -3.17 -13.45 18.59
N ARG A 325 -3.59 -14.39 17.74
CA ARG A 325 -3.77 -15.81 18.05
C ARG A 325 -3.03 -16.68 17.06
N SER A 326 -2.47 -17.79 17.50
CA SER A 326 -2.03 -18.90 16.64
C SER A 326 -3.23 -19.77 16.27
N GLN A 327 -3.15 -20.46 15.14
CA GLN A 327 -4.08 -21.50 14.78
C GLN A 327 -3.89 -22.70 15.70
#